data_9e76646e783d513aab7f4b229a5b2534
#
_entry.id   9e76646e783d513aab7f4b229a5b2534
#
_cell.length_a   1.000
_cell.length_b   1.000
_cell.length_c   1.000
_cell.angle_alpha   90.00
_cell.angle_beta   90.00
_cell.angle_gamma   90.00
#
_symmetry.space_group_name_H-M   'P 1'
#
loop_
_entity.id
_entity.type
_entity.pdbx_description
1 polymer ?
#
loop_
_entity_poly.entity_id
_entity_poly.type
_entity_poly.pdbx_seq_one_letter_code
_entity_poly.pdbx_strand_id
1 'polypeptide(L)'
;AGSGGYDVIFPSSYQISLMAQNNMLRPLDKAKLPNVTANFDPAYAGVILNPDMTYNVPYAVTYTGLAYRKDKTGGAAVDSWASLDNPVFKGRISLLNDFRETLGAALKSLGYSLNSTDPAELKQACEVVLRWKKNIAKFDNEQYKTGIASGEFLLGHGYSGDIAQVMLEDAANIGFAFPKEGFTAACDEMVIPASAREVELAHAFINFLYEPDNACKNIQYICAPMPNKAALAKLPAEYRDNPAILPPAEVMGKAEVLKDLGAANKLYSEAWDTVKATE
;
A
#
# COMPACT_ATOMS: atom_id res chain seq x y z
N ALA A 1 -4.03 19.21 18.37
CA ALA A 1 -3.54 19.63 19.68
C ALA A 1 -2.96 18.42 20.40
N GLY A 2 -1.65 18.39 20.57
CA GLY A 2 -0.88 17.25 20.94
C GLY A 2 -1.13 16.72 22.35
N SER A 3 -1.85 15.65 22.46
CA SER A 3 -1.68 14.71 23.58
C SER A 3 -0.48 13.83 23.24
N GLY A 4 0.71 14.18 23.74
CA GLY A 4 1.91 13.39 23.55
C GLY A 4 1.74 12.00 24.15
N GLY A 5 1.74 10.98 23.32
CA GLY A 5 1.63 9.58 23.72
C GLY A 5 2.54 8.69 22.89
N TYR A 6 3.12 9.22 21.81
CA TYR A 6 3.98 8.48 20.91
C TYR A 6 5.24 9.28 20.60
N ASP A 7 6.39 8.60 20.57
CA ASP A 7 7.67 9.18 20.19
C ASP A 7 8.09 8.83 18.76
N VAL A 8 7.51 7.76 18.20
CA VAL A 8 7.61 7.41 16.79
C VAL A 8 6.22 7.04 16.29
N ILE A 9 5.86 7.50 15.08
CA ILE A 9 4.64 7.10 14.36
C ILE A 9 4.97 6.74 12.92
N PHE A 10 4.07 6.02 12.26
CA PHE A 10 4.27 5.43 10.93
C PHE A 10 3.17 5.91 9.95
N PRO A 11 3.17 7.19 9.54
CA PRO A 11 2.24 7.67 8.54
C PRO A 11 2.64 7.25 7.14
N SER A 12 1.67 7.21 6.23
CA SER A 12 1.95 7.05 4.81
C SER A 12 2.61 8.31 4.23
N SER A 13 3.53 8.13 3.28
CA SER A 13 4.38 9.18 2.68
C SER A 13 3.62 10.46 2.30
N TYR A 14 2.42 10.33 1.72
CA TYR A 14 1.65 11.49 1.26
C TYR A 14 1.16 12.41 2.38
N GLN A 15 1.13 11.92 3.64
CA GLN A 15 0.73 12.72 4.80
C GLN A 15 1.88 13.56 5.37
N ILE A 16 3.14 13.15 5.12
CA ILE A 16 4.32 13.73 5.79
C ILE A 16 4.50 15.21 5.46
N SER A 17 4.32 15.60 4.20
CA SER A 17 4.43 16.99 3.79
C SER A 17 3.41 17.89 4.52
N LEU A 18 2.17 17.43 4.63
CA LEU A 18 1.11 18.14 5.36
C LEU A 18 1.43 18.23 6.85
N MET A 19 1.92 17.15 7.45
CA MET A 19 2.31 17.13 8.87
C MET A 19 3.48 18.07 9.13
N ALA A 20 4.49 18.11 8.25
CA ALA A 20 5.64 19.02 8.36
C ALA A 20 5.21 20.48 8.21
N GLN A 21 4.37 20.82 7.23
CA GLN A 21 3.82 22.18 7.04
C GLN A 21 3.03 22.67 8.27
N ASN A 22 2.39 21.78 8.99
CA ASN A 22 1.66 22.10 10.22
C ASN A 22 2.53 22.01 11.49
N ASN A 23 3.86 21.94 11.37
CA ASN A 23 4.80 21.83 12.47
C ASN A 23 4.51 20.66 13.43
N MET A 24 4.00 19.56 12.89
CA MET A 24 3.66 18.36 13.66
C MET A 24 4.83 17.39 13.82
N LEU A 25 5.91 17.60 13.08
CA LEU A 25 7.08 16.71 13.04
C LEU A 25 8.36 17.42 13.51
N ARG A 26 9.30 16.64 14.03
CA ARG A 26 10.68 17.07 14.29
C ARG A 26 11.57 16.70 13.11
N PRO A 27 12.49 17.59 12.69
CA PRO A 27 13.57 17.20 11.78
C PRO A 27 14.41 16.08 12.42
N LEU A 28 14.80 15.11 11.61
CA LEU A 28 15.65 14.00 12.04
C LEU A 28 17.12 14.41 12.11
N ASP A 29 17.81 14.00 13.18
CA ASP A 29 19.25 14.10 13.26
C ASP A 29 19.89 12.89 12.55
N LYS A 30 20.33 13.09 11.31
CA LYS A 30 20.92 12.06 10.47
C LYS A 30 22.19 11.45 11.06
N ALA A 31 22.91 12.18 11.91
CA ALA A 31 24.10 11.66 12.60
C ALA A 31 23.76 10.51 13.58
N LYS A 32 22.50 10.47 14.04
CA LYS A 32 21.98 9.41 14.92
C LYS A 32 21.39 8.22 14.16
N LEU A 33 21.42 8.26 12.82
CA LEU A 33 20.83 7.25 11.95
C LEU A 33 21.86 6.61 11.00
N PRO A 34 23.02 6.14 11.50
CA PRO A 34 24.07 5.57 10.65
C PRO A 34 23.61 4.35 9.86
N ASN A 35 22.71 3.51 10.42
CA ASN A 35 22.20 2.33 9.72
C ASN A 35 21.29 2.74 8.53
N VAL A 36 20.52 3.81 8.65
CA VAL A 36 19.72 4.36 7.55
C VAL A 36 20.64 4.84 6.43
N THR A 37 21.63 5.66 6.78
CA THR A 37 22.59 6.22 5.81
C THR A 37 23.36 5.12 5.07
N ALA A 38 23.76 4.06 5.77
CA ALA A 38 24.55 2.98 5.18
C ALA A 38 23.72 2.02 4.33
N ASN A 39 22.47 1.77 4.70
CA ASN A 39 21.69 0.66 4.16
C ASN A 39 20.48 1.07 3.32
N PHE A 40 20.08 2.35 3.29
CA PHE A 40 18.99 2.78 2.43
C PHE A 40 19.21 2.32 0.98
N ASP A 41 18.16 1.75 0.39
CA ASP A 41 18.17 1.31 -0.99
C ASP A 41 17.60 2.40 -1.91
N PRO A 42 18.42 3.05 -2.75
CA PRO A 42 17.97 4.11 -3.64
C PRO A 42 17.00 3.63 -4.73
N ALA A 43 16.88 2.33 -4.98
CA ALA A 43 15.87 1.78 -5.89
C ALA A 43 14.43 2.13 -5.46
N TYR A 44 14.22 2.39 -4.16
CA TYR A 44 12.92 2.80 -3.61
C TYR A 44 12.72 4.31 -3.53
N ALA A 45 13.67 5.14 -4.01
CA ALA A 45 13.53 6.59 -3.94
C ALA A 45 12.27 7.11 -4.67
N GLY A 46 11.80 6.40 -5.70
CA GLY A 46 10.62 6.77 -6.48
C GLY A 46 9.27 6.57 -5.74
N VAL A 47 9.24 5.81 -4.64
CA VAL A 47 8.03 5.60 -3.82
C VAL A 47 8.00 6.47 -2.57
N ILE A 48 9.06 7.26 -2.34
CA ILE A 48 9.21 8.17 -1.20
C ILE A 48 8.94 9.59 -1.70
N LEU A 49 7.95 10.27 -1.13
CA LEU A 49 7.60 11.63 -1.58
C LEU A 49 8.53 12.71 -1.03
N ASN A 50 9.27 12.42 0.06
CA ASN A 50 10.24 13.31 0.68
C ASN A 50 11.63 12.64 0.70
N PRO A 51 12.32 12.56 -0.46
CA PRO A 51 13.54 11.77 -0.60
C PRO A 51 14.76 12.36 0.13
N ASP A 52 14.70 13.60 0.58
CA ASP A 52 15.71 14.23 1.43
C ASP A 52 15.70 13.68 2.87
N MET A 53 14.62 12.96 3.25
CA MET A 53 14.46 12.37 4.57
C MET A 53 14.71 13.37 5.72
N THR A 54 14.26 14.60 5.56
CA THR A 54 14.38 15.61 6.62
C THR A 54 13.54 15.24 7.85
N TYR A 55 12.35 14.69 7.63
CA TYR A 55 11.39 14.33 8.68
C TYR A 55 11.08 12.84 8.77
N ASN A 56 11.50 12.04 7.82
CA ASN A 56 11.04 10.68 7.58
C ASN A 56 12.17 9.70 7.30
N VAL A 57 11.93 8.43 7.64
CA VAL A 57 12.72 7.29 7.21
C VAL A 57 11.78 6.24 6.66
N PRO A 58 11.97 5.75 5.43
CA PRO A 58 11.11 4.72 4.84
C PRO A 58 11.07 3.46 5.68
N TYR A 59 9.87 2.90 5.87
CA TYR A 59 9.69 1.70 6.70
C TYR A 59 9.15 0.51 5.92
N ALA A 60 7.99 0.66 5.27
CA ALA A 60 7.37 -0.43 4.56
C ALA A 60 6.79 0.05 3.23
N VAL A 61 7.19 -0.58 2.14
CA VAL A 61 6.61 -0.32 0.82
C VAL A 61 5.51 -1.33 0.57
N THR A 62 4.32 -0.85 0.26
CA THR A 62 3.16 -1.67 -0.06
C THR A 62 2.66 -1.36 -1.47
N TYR A 63 2.05 -2.36 -2.07
CA TYR A 63 1.41 -2.25 -3.37
C TYR A 63 -0.02 -2.73 -3.24
N THR A 64 -0.93 -2.22 -4.05
CA THR A 64 -2.27 -2.79 -4.14
C THR A 64 -2.45 -3.55 -5.45
N GLY A 65 -3.33 -4.53 -5.42
CA GLY A 65 -3.59 -5.38 -6.57
C GLY A 65 -4.73 -6.34 -6.31
N LEU A 66 -4.76 -7.41 -7.08
CA LEU A 66 -5.82 -8.41 -7.02
C LEU A 66 -5.33 -9.70 -6.37
N ALA A 67 -5.84 -9.99 -5.18
CA ALA A 67 -5.72 -11.29 -4.54
C ALA A 67 -6.77 -12.25 -5.10
N TYR A 68 -6.44 -13.52 -5.31
CA TYR A 68 -7.41 -14.46 -5.88
C TYR A 68 -7.14 -15.92 -5.48
N ARG A 69 -8.20 -16.72 -5.52
CA ARG A 69 -8.14 -18.18 -5.37
C ARG A 69 -7.84 -18.82 -6.72
N LYS A 70 -6.60 -19.30 -6.93
CA LYS A 70 -6.17 -20.00 -8.17
C LYS A 70 -7.06 -21.18 -8.51
N ASP A 71 -7.43 -21.97 -7.49
CA ASP A 71 -8.26 -23.17 -7.61
C ASP A 71 -9.72 -22.88 -7.95
N LYS A 72 -10.17 -21.61 -7.88
CA LYS A 72 -11.57 -21.19 -8.05
C LYS A 72 -11.81 -20.19 -9.17
N THR A 73 -10.79 -19.82 -9.94
CA THR A 73 -10.97 -18.88 -11.06
C THR A 73 -11.72 -19.47 -12.25
N GLY A 74 -11.85 -20.81 -12.31
CA GLY A 74 -12.42 -21.47 -13.49
C GLY A 74 -11.61 -21.25 -14.77
N GLY A 75 -10.30 -20.94 -14.64
CA GLY A 75 -9.42 -20.58 -15.77
C GLY A 75 -9.48 -19.10 -16.17
N ALA A 76 -10.25 -18.26 -15.48
CA ALA A 76 -10.28 -16.82 -15.74
C ALA A 76 -8.91 -16.19 -15.40
N ALA A 77 -8.39 -15.36 -16.30
CA ALA A 77 -7.21 -14.56 -16.04
C ALA A 77 -7.52 -13.47 -15.01
N VAL A 78 -6.60 -13.24 -14.06
CA VAL A 78 -6.67 -12.19 -13.04
C VAL A 78 -5.43 -11.32 -13.21
N ASP A 79 -5.41 -10.48 -14.24
CA ASP A 79 -4.30 -9.59 -14.60
C ASP A 79 -4.73 -8.16 -14.91
N SER A 80 -6.01 -7.84 -14.62
CA SER A 80 -6.64 -6.60 -15.01
C SER A 80 -7.72 -6.22 -14.00
N TRP A 81 -7.93 -4.93 -13.77
CA TRP A 81 -9.07 -4.42 -13.00
C TRP A 81 -10.42 -4.85 -13.58
N ALA A 82 -10.48 -5.16 -14.88
CA ALA A 82 -11.68 -5.72 -15.51
C ALA A 82 -12.10 -7.07 -14.92
N SER A 83 -11.22 -7.77 -14.19
CA SER A 83 -11.58 -9.00 -13.48
C SER A 83 -12.68 -8.78 -12.44
N LEU A 84 -12.83 -7.53 -11.92
CA LEU A 84 -13.90 -7.16 -10.99
C LEU A 84 -15.29 -7.14 -11.64
N ASP A 85 -15.37 -7.09 -12.96
CA ASP A 85 -16.62 -7.19 -13.73
C ASP A 85 -16.95 -8.64 -14.12
N ASN A 86 -16.06 -9.61 -13.87
CA ASN A 86 -16.25 -10.99 -14.30
C ASN A 86 -17.33 -11.68 -13.46
N PRO A 87 -18.42 -12.19 -14.09
CA PRO A 87 -19.55 -12.80 -13.39
C PRO A 87 -19.18 -14.07 -12.61
N VAL A 88 -18.05 -14.73 -12.91
CA VAL A 88 -17.53 -15.89 -12.17
C VAL A 88 -17.29 -15.55 -10.70
N PHE A 89 -16.94 -14.30 -10.39
CA PHE A 89 -16.64 -13.85 -9.04
C PHE A 89 -17.80 -13.14 -8.34
N LYS A 90 -18.96 -13.02 -9.00
CA LYS A 90 -20.11 -12.24 -8.48
C LYS A 90 -20.52 -12.69 -7.06
N GLY A 91 -20.63 -11.71 -6.15
CA GLY A 91 -20.95 -11.91 -4.75
C GLY A 91 -19.82 -12.54 -3.91
N ARG A 92 -18.63 -12.70 -4.51
CA ARG A 92 -17.44 -13.31 -3.89
C ARG A 92 -16.20 -12.43 -4.04
N ILE A 93 -16.40 -11.11 -4.21
CA ILE A 93 -15.36 -10.10 -4.34
C ILE A 93 -15.36 -9.21 -3.10
N SER A 94 -14.18 -8.86 -2.58
CA SER A 94 -14.00 -7.74 -1.65
C SER A 94 -13.24 -6.62 -2.31
N LEU A 95 -13.63 -5.37 -2.04
CA LEU A 95 -12.87 -4.17 -2.40
C LEU A 95 -12.40 -3.48 -1.12
N LEU A 96 -11.28 -2.78 -1.18
CA LEU A 96 -10.80 -1.98 -0.07
C LEU A 96 -11.84 -0.89 0.28
N ASN A 97 -12.09 -0.73 1.58
CA ASN A 97 -12.89 0.38 2.11
C ASN A 97 -12.02 1.64 2.27
N ASP A 98 -11.29 1.96 1.22
CA ASP A 98 -10.42 3.11 1.10
C ASP A 98 -10.73 3.83 -0.21
N PHE A 99 -11.12 5.11 -0.10
CA PHE A 99 -11.58 5.87 -1.26
C PHE A 99 -10.45 6.18 -2.25
N ARG A 100 -9.21 6.39 -1.76
CA ARG A 100 -8.07 6.67 -2.64
C ARG A 100 -7.65 5.43 -3.41
N GLU A 101 -7.64 4.27 -2.75
CA GLU A 101 -7.29 2.99 -3.36
C GLU A 101 -8.37 2.54 -4.35
N THR A 102 -9.64 2.52 -3.93
CA THR A 102 -10.71 1.96 -4.76
C THR A 102 -11.07 2.86 -5.95
N LEU A 103 -11.13 4.19 -5.76
CA LEU A 103 -11.30 5.12 -6.89
C LEU A 103 -10.02 5.18 -7.74
N GLY A 104 -8.83 5.05 -7.13
CA GLY A 104 -7.56 4.95 -7.83
C GLY A 104 -7.50 3.75 -8.77
N ALA A 105 -7.93 2.57 -8.31
CA ALA A 105 -8.06 1.37 -9.14
C ALA A 105 -9.03 1.59 -10.32
N ALA A 106 -10.15 2.27 -10.07
CA ALA A 106 -11.10 2.60 -11.12
C ALA A 106 -10.52 3.59 -12.15
N LEU A 107 -9.81 4.62 -11.69
CA LEU A 107 -9.09 5.56 -12.57
C LEU A 107 -8.06 4.81 -13.43
N LYS A 108 -7.26 3.93 -12.82
CA LYS A 108 -6.28 3.10 -13.56
C LYS A 108 -6.97 2.23 -14.60
N SER A 109 -8.12 1.62 -14.30
CA SER A 109 -8.88 0.81 -15.25
C SER A 109 -9.36 1.59 -16.48
N LEU A 110 -9.47 2.92 -16.36
CA LEU A 110 -9.83 3.84 -17.44
C LEU A 110 -8.60 4.45 -18.14
N GLY A 111 -7.38 4.13 -17.68
CA GLY A 111 -6.14 4.68 -18.22
C GLY A 111 -5.75 6.06 -17.65
N TYR A 112 -6.42 6.50 -16.59
CA TYR A 112 -6.13 7.77 -15.93
C TYR A 112 -5.08 7.63 -14.81
N SER A 113 -4.54 8.76 -14.36
CA SER A 113 -3.74 8.79 -13.12
C SER A 113 -4.62 8.53 -11.91
N LEU A 114 -4.13 7.70 -10.95
CA LEU A 114 -4.82 7.52 -9.65
C LEU A 114 -4.80 8.80 -8.78
N ASN A 115 -4.05 9.81 -9.21
CA ASN A 115 -4.00 11.13 -8.58
C ASN A 115 -4.75 12.20 -9.41
N SER A 116 -5.61 11.80 -10.34
CA SER A 116 -6.38 12.76 -11.15
C SER A 116 -7.20 13.70 -10.27
N THR A 117 -7.18 14.99 -10.63
CA THR A 117 -8.01 16.02 -10.01
C THR A 117 -9.08 16.54 -10.97
N ASP A 118 -9.27 15.89 -12.11
CA ASP A 118 -10.32 16.20 -13.06
C ASP A 118 -11.66 15.63 -12.59
N PRO A 119 -12.69 16.49 -12.34
CA PRO A 119 -14.01 16.02 -11.91
C PRO A 119 -14.70 15.08 -12.90
N ALA A 120 -14.41 15.21 -14.20
CA ALA A 120 -15.01 14.33 -15.21
C ALA A 120 -14.41 12.92 -15.15
N GLU A 121 -13.10 12.80 -14.96
CA GLU A 121 -12.42 11.51 -14.76
C GLU A 121 -12.87 10.84 -13.46
N LEU A 122 -12.99 11.60 -12.36
CA LEU A 122 -13.51 11.08 -11.10
C LEU A 122 -14.95 10.62 -11.17
N LYS A 123 -15.80 11.33 -11.93
CA LYS A 123 -17.16 10.89 -12.19
C LYS A 123 -17.18 9.54 -12.92
N GLN A 124 -16.36 9.38 -13.95
CA GLN A 124 -16.23 8.09 -14.67
C GLN A 124 -15.73 6.99 -13.74
N ALA A 125 -14.74 7.27 -12.91
CA ALA A 125 -14.25 6.31 -11.92
C ALA A 125 -15.34 5.91 -10.91
N CYS A 126 -16.14 6.86 -10.45
CA CYS A 126 -17.30 6.58 -9.60
C CYS A 126 -18.29 5.61 -10.28
N GLU A 127 -18.61 5.84 -11.56
CA GLU A 127 -19.48 4.95 -12.35
C GLU A 127 -18.89 3.54 -12.49
N VAL A 128 -17.57 3.42 -12.63
CA VAL A 128 -16.86 2.11 -12.62
C VAL A 128 -17.01 1.42 -11.27
N VAL A 129 -16.76 2.12 -10.15
CA VAL A 129 -16.92 1.53 -8.81
C VAL A 129 -18.36 1.10 -8.54
N LEU A 130 -19.35 1.89 -8.95
CA LEU A 130 -20.77 1.54 -8.86
C LEU A 130 -21.13 0.29 -9.69
N ARG A 131 -20.46 0.09 -10.83
CA ARG A 131 -20.60 -1.14 -11.61
C ARG A 131 -19.99 -2.33 -10.87
N TRP A 132 -18.76 -2.20 -10.35
CA TRP A 132 -18.12 -3.24 -9.54
C TRP A 132 -18.92 -3.57 -8.28
N LYS A 133 -19.55 -2.55 -7.65
CA LYS A 133 -20.35 -2.73 -6.44
C LYS A 133 -21.47 -3.78 -6.62
N LYS A 134 -21.98 -3.97 -7.82
CA LYS A 134 -22.99 -5.02 -8.12
C LYS A 134 -22.45 -6.43 -8.04
N ASN A 135 -21.13 -6.60 -8.04
CA ASN A 135 -20.44 -7.89 -8.01
C ASN A 135 -19.76 -8.17 -6.67
N ILE A 136 -19.53 -7.16 -5.83
CA ILE A 136 -18.84 -7.36 -4.56
C ILE A 136 -19.75 -7.92 -3.48
N ALA A 137 -19.14 -8.61 -2.51
CA ALA A 137 -19.78 -9.00 -1.26
C ALA A 137 -19.75 -7.82 -0.27
N LYS A 138 -18.60 -7.13 -0.17
CA LYS A 138 -18.43 -5.99 0.74
C LYS A 138 -17.20 -5.14 0.41
N PHE A 139 -17.15 -3.93 1.00
CA PHE A 139 -15.93 -3.16 1.20
C PHE A 139 -15.31 -3.52 2.53
N ASP A 140 -14.00 -3.82 2.56
CA ASP A 140 -13.31 -4.34 3.75
C ASP A 140 -11.81 -4.05 3.72
N ASN A 141 -11.22 -3.63 4.85
CA ASN A 141 -9.78 -3.40 4.99
C ASN A 141 -9.10 -4.43 5.90
N GLU A 142 -9.86 -5.26 6.64
CA GLU A 142 -9.34 -6.08 7.72
C GLU A 142 -9.44 -7.58 7.42
N GLN A 143 -10.62 -8.01 6.98
CA GLN A 143 -10.97 -9.43 6.86
C GLN A 143 -10.75 -10.01 5.47
N TYR A 144 -10.46 -9.16 4.46
CA TYR A 144 -10.36 -9.63 3.07
C TYR A 144 -9.28 -10.71 2.90
N LYS A 145 -8.14 -10.64 3.62
CA LYS A 145 -7.09 -11.65 3.53
C LYS A 145 -7.53 -13.00 4.07
N THR A 146 -8.21 -13.03 5.22
CA THR A 146 -8.76 -14.26 5.79
C THR A 146 -9.91 -14.80 4.96
N GLY A 147 -10.70 -13.92 4.33
CA GLY A 147 -11.75 -14.28 3.37
C GLY A 147 -11.18 -14.93 2.09
N ILE A 148 -10.05 -14.45 1.57
CA ILE A 148 -9.33 -15.11 0.46
C ILE A 148 -8.76 -16.46 0.94
N ALA A 149 -8.12 -16.52 2.10
CA ALA A 149 -7.55 -17.75 2.65
C ALA A 149 -8.60 -18.84 2.84
N SER A 150 -9.76 -18.51 3.41
CA SER A 150 -10.86 -19.44 3.62
C SER A 150 -11.64 -19.79 2.35
N GLY A 151 -11.49 -18.99 1.29
CA GLY A 151 -12.30 -19.09 0.07
C GLY A 151 -13.70 -18.47 0.21
N GLU A 152 -13.97 -17.66 1.23
CA GLU A 152 -15.15 -16.80 1.30
C GLU A 152 -15.16 -15.81 0.14
N PHE A 153 -14.01 -15.16 -0.12
CA PHE A 153 -13.81 -14.37 -1.32
C PHE A 153 -12.96 -15.15 -2.32
N LEU A 154 -13.29 -15.01 -3.59
CA LEU A 154 -12.56 -15.61 -4.71
C LEU A 154 -11.61 -14.60 -5.36
N LEU A 155 -11.96 -13.32 -5.26
CA LEU A 155 -11.20 -12.18 -5.75
C LEU A 155 -11.25 -11.05 -4.72
N GLY A 156 -10.16 -10.35 -4.52
CA GLY A 156 -10.07 -9.23 -3.59
C GLY A 156 -9.13 -8.15 -4.08
N HIS A 157 -9.54 -6.89 -3.99
CA HIS A 157 -8.63 -5.76 -4.04
C HIS A 157 -7.99 -5.65 -2.66
N GLY A 158 -6.65 -5.71 -2.59
CA GLY A 158 -5.96 -5.75 -1.31
C GLY A 158 -4.50 -5.34 -1.36
N TYR A 159 -3.91 -5.20 -0.19
CA TYR A 159 -2.50 -4.86 -0.01
C TYR A 159 -1.62 -6.09 -0.20
N SER A 160 -0.54 -5.93 -0.93
CA SER A 160 0.36 -7.01 -1.32
C SER A 160 0.97 -7.76 -0.12
N GLY A 161 1.37 -7.04 0.93
CA GLY A 161 1.94 -7.62 2.14
C GLY A 161 0.95 -8.54 2.89
N ASP A 162 -0.31 -8.12 3.01
CA ASP A 162 -1.36 -8.92 3.64
C ASP A 162 -1.59 -10.24 2.89
N ILE A 163 -1.60 -10.15 1.57
CA ILE A 163 -1.81 -11.35 0.73
C ILE A 163 -0.56 -12.21 0.69
N ALA A 164 0.62 -11.62 0.74
CA ALA A 164 1.86 -12.39 0.85
C ALA A 164 1.89 -13.27 2.11
N GLN A 165 1.34 -12.79 3.25
CA GLN A 165 1.23 -13.60 4.47
C GLN A 165 0.43 -14.89 4.23
N VAL A 166 -0.76 -14.78 3.63
CA VAL A 166 -1.59 -15.97 3.36
C VAL A 166 -1.06 -16.80 2.18
N MET A 167 -0.31 -16.19 1.24
CA MET A 167 0.40 -16.94 0.20
C MET A 167 1.52 -17.80 0.76
N LEU A 168 2.23 -17.38 1.80
CA LEU A 168 3.25 -18.19 2.47
C LEU A 168 2.64 -19.45 3.12
N GLU A 169 1.37 -19.39 3.54
CA GLU A 169 0.64 -20.52 4.12
C GLU A 169 0.03 -21.45 3.06
N ASP A 170 -0.45 -20.91 1.93
CA ASP A 170 -1.13 -21.66 0.86
C ASP A 170 -0.79 -21.12 -0.54
N ALA A 171 0.50 -21.19 -0.90
CA ALA A 171 0.99 -20.72 -2.21
C ALA A 171 0.39 -21.48 -3.39
N ALA A 172 -0.08 -22.71 -3.19
CA ALA A 172 -0.72 -23.51 -4.24
C ALA A 172 -2.03 -22.90 -4.71
N ASN A 173 -2.84 -22.37 -3.78
CA ASN A 173 -4.20 -21.95 -4.05
C ASN A 173 -4.40 -20.43 -4.04
N ILE A 174 -3.50 -19.66 -3.43
CA ILE A 174 -3.62 -18.21 -3.34
C ILE A 174 -2.64 -17.53 -4.30
N GLY A 175 -3.11 -16.52 -5.03
CA GLY A 175 -2.32 -15.71 -5.92
C GLY A 175 -2.52 -14.22 -5.67
N PHE A 176 -1.54 -13.45 -6.12
CA PHE A 176 -1.61 -12.00 -6.20
C PHE A 176 -1.19 -11.56 -7.60
N ALA A 177 -1.95 -10.64 -8.18
CA ALA A 177 -1.68 -10.10 -9.51
C ALA A 177 -1.64 -8.57 -9.48
N PHE A 178 -0.66 -8.02 -10.19
CA PHE A 178 -0.59 -6.60 -10.49
C PHE A 178 -1.39 -6.32 -11.77
N PRO A 179 -2.46 -5.51 -11.71
CA PRO A 179 -3.24 -5.19 -12.90
C PRO A 179 -2.41 -4.47 -13.97
N LYS A 180 -2.56 -4.89 -15.20
CA LYS A 180 -1.78 -4.39 -16.35
C LYS A 180 -2.02 -2.91 -16.67
N GLU A 181 -3.13 -2.34 -16.22
CA GLU A 181 -3.45 -0.93 -16.37
C GLU A 181 -2.67 -0.05 -15.38
N GLY A 182 -2.10 -0.65 -14.34
CA GLY A 182 -1.37 0.02 -13.26
C GLY A 182 -2.02 -0.16 -11.91
N PHE A 183 -1.27 0.18 -10.87
CA PHE A 183 -1.63 -0.07 -9.48
C PHE A 183 -0.97 0.96 -8.55
N THR A 184 -1.42 1.00 -7.29
CA THR A 184 -0.83 1.89 -6.28
C THR A 184 0.46 1.31 -5.73
N ALA A 185 1.47 2.18 -5.57
CA ALA A 185 2.59 1.99 -4.67
C ALA A 185 2.51 3.02 -3.55
N ALA A 186 2.74 2.60 -2.32
CA ALA A 186 2.78 3.47 -1.15
C ALA A 186 3.94 3.08 -0.24
N CYS A 187 4.39 4.03 0.56
CA CYS A 187 5.38 3.78 1.60
C CYS A 187 4.87 4.33 2.92
N ASP A 188 4.88 3.51 3.96
CA ASP A 188 4.74 3.99 5.31
C ASP A 188 6.14 4.33 5.84
N GLU A 189 6.23 5.46 6.54
CA GLU A 189 7.51 6.02 6.92
C GLU A 189 7.55 6.33 8.42
N MET A 190 8.70 6.15 9.03
CA MET A 190 8.94 6.46 10.43
C MET A 190 9.20 7.95 10.59
N VAL A 191 8.45 8.61 11.47
CA VAL A 191 8.62 10.03 11.79
C VAL A 191 8.58 10.25 13.30
N ILE A 192 9.22 11.32 13.77
CA ILE A 192 9.21 11.74 15.17
C ILE A 192 8.24 12.93 15.33
N PRO A 193 7.12 12.77 16.07
CA PRO A 193 6.19 13.86 16.31
C PRO A 193 6.86 15.05 17.03
N ALA A 194 6.39 16.27 16.77
CA ALA A 194 6.85 17.47 17.48
C ALA A 194 6.66 17.37 18.99
N SER A 195 5.63 16.63 19.44
CA SER A 195 5.30 16.39 20.86
C SER A 195 6.10 15.25 21.49
N ALA A 196 6.98 14.56 20.75
CA ALA A 196 7.79 13.46 21.27
C ALA A 196 8.64 13.90 22.48
N ARG A 197 8.68 13.06 23.50
CA ARG A 197 9.42 13.31 24.75
C ARG A 197 10.78 12.64 24.75
N GLU A 198 10.84 11.42 24.23
CA GLU A 198 12.02 10.57 24.21
C GLU A 198 12.70 10.59 22.83
N VAL A 199 13.10 11.81 22.38
CA VAL A 199 13.64 12.03 21.01
C VAL A 199 14.90 11.22 20.74
N GLU A 200 15.80 11.07 21.74
CA GLU A 200 17.01 10.26 21.61
C GLU A 200 16.67 8.78 21.43
N LEU A 201 15.75 8.28 22.23
CA LEU A 201 15.29 6.90 22.15
C LEU A 201 14.54 6.63 20.82
N ALA A 202 13.78 7.62 20.34
CA ALA A 202 13.12 7.54 19.03
C ALA A 202 14.13 7.37 17.89
N HIS A 203 15.21 8.16 17.87
CA HIS A 203 16.27 7.98 16.89
C HIS A 203 16.95 6.62 17.02
N ALA A 204 17.27 6.19 18.25
CA ALA A 204 17.86 4.88 18.49
C ALA A 204 16.95 3.75 17.99
N PHE A 205 15.64 3.84 18.21
CA PHE A 205 14.66 2.86 17.71
C PHE A 205 14.58 2.83 16.19
N ILE A 206 14.50 3.99 15.52
CA ILE A 206 14.52 4.06 14.05
C ILE A 206 15.79 3.44 13.49
N ASN A 207 16.96 3.80 14.07
CA ASN A 207 18.25 3.26 13.64
C ASN A 207 18.37 1.74 13.89
N PHE A 208 17.82 1.24 15.01
CA PHE A 208 17.74 -0.18 15.33
C PHE A 208 16.91 -0.97 14.30
N LEU A 209 15.76 -0.45 13.90
CA LEU A 209 14.94 -1.08 12.86
C LEU A 209 15.66 -1.15 11.50
N TYR A 210 16.58 -0.22 11.23
CA TYR A 210 17.38 -0.20 9.99
C TYR A 210 18.66 -1.04 10.06
N GLU A 211 18.98 -1.66 11.19
CA GLU A 211 20.01 -2.68 11.24
C GLU A 211 19.63 -3.86 10.33
N PRO A 212 20.52 -4.36 9.45
CA PRO A 212 20.15 -5.32 8.42
C PRO A 212 19.43 -6.59 8.90
N ASP A 213 19.84 -7.14 10.04
CA ASP A 213 19.21 -8.35 10.59
C ASP A 213 17.82 -8.06 11.17
N ASN A 214 17.63 -6.90 11.79
CA ASN A 214 16.35 -6.48 12.33
C ASN A 214 15.38 -6.11 11.18
N ALA A 215 15.87 -5.37 10.19
CA ALA A 215 15.09 -5.05 9.00
C ALA A 215 14.66 -6.31 8.22
N CYS A 216 15.56 -7.30 8.09
CA CYS A 216 15.24 -8.58 7.45
C CYS A 216 14.13 -9.34 8.22
N LYS A 217 14.20 -9.41 9.55
CA LYS A 217 13.15 -10.02 10.39
C LYS A 217 11.83 -9.26 10.27
N ASN A 218 11.89 -7.92 10.22
CA ASN A 218 10.71 -7.09 10.08
C ASN A 218 10.03 -7.33 8.74
N ILE A 219 10.78 -7.38 7.63
CA ILE A 219 10.24 -7.71 6.30
C ILE A 219 9.55 -9.08 6.32
N GLN A 220 10.16 -10.08 6.96
CA GLN A 220 9.55 -11.41 7.07
C GLN A 220 8.25 -11.39 7.87
N TYR A 221 8.16 -10.56 8.91
CA TYR A 221 6.97 -10.46 9.75
C TYR A 221 5.81 -9.75 9.06
N ILE A 222 6.09 -8.59 8.41
CA ILE A 222 5.04 -7.78 7.77
C ILE A 222 4.79 -8.16 6.30
N CYS A 223 5.68 -8.98 5.70
CA CYS A 223 5.66 -9.34 4.27
C CYS A 223 5.66 -8.13 3.32
N ALA A 224 6.28 -7.03 3.72
CA ALA A 224 6.45 -5.83 2.91
C ALA A 224 7.93 -5.40 2.90
N PRO A 225 8.49 -5.00 1.75
CA PRO A 225 9.89 -4.62 1.67
C PRO A 225 10.15 -3.33 2.46
N MET A 226 11.13 -3.36 3.31
CA MET A 226 11.77 -2.19 3.89
C MET A 226 12.88 -1.76 2.95
N PRO A 227 12.99 -0.47 2.58
CA PRO A 227 14.04 0.03 1.70
C PRO A 227 15.44 -0.06 2.30
N ASN A 228 15.91 -1.27 2.54
CA ASN A 228 17.21 -1.59 3.16
C ASN A 228 17.91 -2.67 2.32
N LYS A 229 18.88 -2.24 1.48
CA LYS A 229 19.56 -3.13 0.53
C LYS A 229 20.25 -4.34 1.17
N ALA A 230 20.82 -4.15 2.36
CA ALA A 230 21.51 -5.24 3.06
C ALA A 230 20.52 -6.25 3.67
N ALA A 231 19.35 -5.80 4.12
CA ALA A 231 18.27 -6.67 4.59
C ALA A 231 17.64 -7.47 3.46
N LEU A 232 17.34 -6.81 2.33
CA LEU A 232 16.77 -7.47 1.14
C LEU A 232 17.69 -8.58 0.61
N ALA A 233 19.00 -8.37 0.64
CA ALA A 233 19.99 -9.39 0.24
C ALA A 233 20.03 -10.61 1.18
N LYS A 234 19.56 -10.49 2.42
CA LYS A 234 19.50 -11.57 3.42
C LYS A 234 18.19 -12.34 3.44
N LEU A 235 17.17 -11.90 2.67
CA LEU A 235 15.85 -12.54 2.69
C LEU A 235 15.95 -14.02 2.25
N PRO A 236 15.26 -14.93 2.97
CA PRO A 236 15.04 -16.29 2.50
C PRO A 236 14.34 -16.33 1.16
N ALA A 237 14.53 -17.39 0.38
CA ALA A 237 14.03 -17.52 -0.98
C ALA A 237 12.50 -17.36 -1.07
N GLU A 238 11.76 -17.92 -0.12
CA GLU A 238 10.29 -17.83 -0.08
C GLU A 238 9.75 -16.39 0.04
N TYR A 239 10.52 -15.47 0.63
CA TYR A 239 10.18 -14.03 0.67
C TYR A 239 10.74 -13.29 -0.53
N ARG A 240 11.99 -13.58 -0.90
CA ARG A 240 12.68 -12.88 -2.00
C ARG A 240 12.02 -13.18 -3.35
N ASP A 241 11.58 -14.42 -3.57
CA ASP A 241 11.00 -14.87 -4.82
C ASP A 241 9.46 -14.73 -4.85
N ASN A 242 8.86 -14.15 -3.80
CA ASN A 242 7.43 -13.87 -3.73
C ASN A 242 7.12 -12.53 -4.43
N PRO A 243 6.38 -12.54 -5.56
CA PRO A 243 6.11 -11.32 -6.32
C PRO A 243 5.21 -10.33 -5.58
N ALA A 244 4.44 -10.76 -4.59
CA ALA A 244 3.64 -9.86 -3.76
C ALA A 244 4.51 -9.07 -2.75
N ILE A 245 5.70 -9.58 -2.40
CA ILE A 245 6.67 -8.89 -1.54
C ILE A 245 7.63 -8.07 -2.40
N LEU A 246 8.30 -8.72 -3.35
CA LEU A 246 9.26 -8.09 -4.26
C LEU A 246 8.74 -8.20 -5.70
N PRO A 247 7.97 -7.18 -6.17
CA PRO A 247 7.43 -7.18 -7.52
C PRO A 247 8.53 -7.26 -8.58
N PRO A 248 8.33 -8.01 -9.67
CA PRO A 248 9.23 -8.02 -10.81
C PRO A 248 9.41 -6.62 -11.41
N ALA A 249 10.62 -6.30 -11.88
CA ALA A 249 10.96 -4.97 -12.39
C ALA A 249 10.05 -4.52 -13.56
N GLU A 250 9.60 -5.46 -14.39
CA GLU A 250 8.72 -5.18 -15.53
C GLU A 250 7.34 -4.66 -15.14
N VAL A 251 6.82 -5.00 -13.96
CA VAL A 251 5.52 -4.48 -13.50
C VAL A 251 5.67 -3.15 -12.77
N MET A 252 6.82 -2.88 -12.19
CA MET A 252 7.06 -1.65 -11.41
C MET A 252 6.91 -0.37 -12.23
N GLY A 253 7.17 -0.41 -13.54
CA GLY A 253 6.94 0.73 -14.43
C GLY A 253 5.47 1.18 -14.53
N LYS A 254 4.51 0.38 -14.01
CA LYS A 254 3.08 0.67 -13.98
C LYS A 254 2.58 1.12 -12.60
N ALA A 255 3.44 1.06 -11.60
CA ALA A 255 3.13 1.53 -10.27
C ALA A 255 3.04 3.06 -10.26
N GLU A 256 2.07 3.60 -9.56
CA GLU A 256 1.93 5.04 -9.34
C GLU A 256 1.79 5.32 -7.85
N VAL A 257 2.52 6.32 -7.36
CA VAL A 257 2.53 6.66 -5.93
C VAL A 257 1.36 7.57 -5.60
N LEU A 258 0.65 7.26 -4.51
CA LEU A 258 -0.37 8.15 -3.96
C LEU A 258 0.26 9.47 -3.51
N LYS A 259 -0.33 10.59 -3.97
CA LYS A 259 0.08 11.94 -3.60
C LYS A 259 -0.98 12.61 -2.73
N ASP A 260 -0.55 13.56 -1.90
CA ASP A 260 -1.48 14.50 -1.30
C ASP A 260 -2.06 15.41 -2.40
N LEU A 261 -3.37 15.47 -2.49
CA LEU A 261 -4.10 16.28 -3.49
C LEU A 261 -4.64 17.59 -2.88
N GLY A 262 -4.29 17.91 -1.64
CA GLY A 262 -4.75 19.12 -0.97
C GLY A 262 -6.28 19.25 -1.03
N ALA A 263 -6.78 20.37 -1.52
CA ALA A 263 -8.22 20.63 -1.63
C ALA A 263 -8.98 19.65 -2.55
N ALA A 264 -8.28 19.03 -3.52
CA ALA A 264 -8.90 18.08 -4.44
C ALA A 264 -9.24 16.72 -3.78
N ASN A 265 -8.72 16.44 -2.57
CA ASN A 265 -9.16 15.28 -1.78
C ASN A 265 -10.68 15.30 -1.53
N LYS A 266 -11.31 16.49 -1.51
CA LYS A 266 -12.75 16.63 -1.38
C LYS A 266 -13.51 15.98 -2.53
N LEU A 267 -13.00 16.04 -3.76
CA LEU A 267 -13.63 15.40 -4.92
C LEU A 267 -13.70 13.88 -4.74
N TYR A 268 -12.63 13.28 -4.19
CA TYR A 268 -12.61 11.84 -3.92
C TYR A 268 -13.57 11.44 -2.79
N SER A 269 -13.64 12.23 -1.71
CA SER A 269 -14.60 11.95 -0.63
C SER A 269 -16.04 12.07 -1.09
N GLU A 270 -16.40 13.09 -1.90
CA GLU A 270 -17.74 13.26 -2.48
C GLU A 270 -18.11 12.11 -3.44
N ALA A 271 -17.16 11.67 -4.29
CA ALA A 271 -17.34 10.50 -5.14
C ALA A 271 -17.55 9.22 -4.30
N TRP A 272 -16.78 9.07 -3.22
CA TRP A 272 -16.90 7.94 -2.31
C TRP A 272 -18.22 7.92 -1.55
N ASP A 273 -18.69 9.08 -1.08
CA ASP A 273 -19.99 9.22 -0.43
C ASP A 273 -21.11 8.79 -1.40
N THR A 274 -21.00 9.16 -2.68
CA THR A 274 -21.92 8.71 -3.74
C THR A 274 -21.88 7.19 -3.89
N VAL A 275 -20.68 6.58 -3.93
CA VAL A 275 -20.53 5.12 -4.00
C VAL A 275 -21.16 4.42 -2.80
N LYS A 276 -20.98 4.98 -1.60
CA LYS A 276 -21.52 4.38 -0.37
C LYS A 276 -23.04 4.52 -0.26
N ALA A 277 -23.58 5.66 -0.67
CA ALA A 277 -25.01 5.95 -0.59
C ALA A 277 -25.88 5.24 -1.66
N THR A 278 -25.30 4.87 -2.80
CA THR A 278 -26.03 4.16 -3.85
C THR A 278 -26.22 2.69 -3.44
N GLU A 279 -27.44 2.16 -3.55
CA GLU A 279 -27.78 0.76 -3.26
C GLU A 279 -27.23 -0.23 -4.31
#